data_143b713e479f5eecaace93781c49612e
#
_entry.id   143b713e479f5eecaace93781c49612e
#
_cell.length_a   1.000
_cell.length_b   1.000
_cell.length_c   1.000
_cell.angle_alpha   90.00
_cell.angle_beta   90.00
_cell.angle_gamma   90.00
#
_symmetry.space_group_name_H-M   'P 1'
#
loop_
_entity.id
_entity.type
_entity.pdbx_description
1 polymer ?
#
loop_
_entity_poly.entity_id
_entity_poly.type
_entity_poly.pdbx_seq_one_letter_code
_entity_poly.pdbx_strand_id
1 'polypeptide(L)'
;MNKPLFLSLLLCLCSLMTLAQNNDSIAVDSVKVVKPEISNPHYIDEVVWIVGDEAILRSDIEIARMQAEQEGIKWDGDPDCRIPESIAVQKLFINQAALDSIVVTESEISQAIDQQINGWIQMIGSKEKLEEYRKQSITKMKQELHDEFKNRELAQRMKQKLVEDVAIRPTDVREYFQTVPEDSLPFVPTTVEVEIITNQPRIPMEEINKVKDELRGYTDRVQKGEVSFATLARLYSEDPGSARDGGEMDYVGRGMLDPAFAQAAFNLTDPNKISKIVESEFGFHIIQLIDRRGDKIKCRHILRKPVVPQKAIDETMLRMDSIVADLRANKFSFEDGATVISDDKDTKNNRGLMANVTEEGRTSRFQMKELPTEVARAIENLKVGEISDPFTMTNSRGKTVCAIVRLKARNEGHRATITEDFQLMSHIVLEKEQAKVLKKWVQDKIKNTYVRIDDRYKGCDFEYEGWIK
;
A
#
# COMPACT_ATOMS: atom_id res chain seq x y z
N MET A 1 5.05 4.12 41.81
CA MET A 1 4.43 3.16 40.89
C MET A 1 3.62 3.99 39.91
N ASN A 2 4.27 4.50 38.86
CA ASN A 2 3.61 5.33 37.84
C ASN A 2 3.45 4.47 36.59
N LYS A 3 2.20 4.24 36.22
CA LYS A 3 1.87 3.56 34.95
C LYS A 3 2.12 4.55 33.81
N PRO A 4 2.78 4.13 32.71
CA PRO A 4 2.87 4.98 31.53
C PRO A 4 1.50 5.03 30.84
N LEU A 5 1.02 6.24 30.58
CA LEU A 5 -0.11 6.54 29.72
C LEU A 5 0.31 6.23 28.29
N PHE A 6 -0.04 5.06 27.76
CA PHE A 6 -0.02 4.80 26.34
C PHE A 6 -1.34 5.33 25.75
N LEU A 7 -1.24 6.47 25.10
CA LEU A 7 -2.31 7.05 24.31
C LEU A 7 -2.47 6.20 23.05
N SER A 8 -3.43 5.28 23.04
CA SER A 8 -3.82 4.54 21.84
C SER A 8 -4.62 5.47 20.96
N LEU A 9 -3.93 6.17 20.06
CA LEU A 9 -4.56 6.92 18.99
C LEU A 9 -5.08 5.93 17.96
N LEU A 10 -6.38 5.86 17.78
CA LEU A 10 -7.05 5.06 16.76
C LEU A 10 -6.80 5.72 15.40
N LEU A 11 -5.58 5.60 14.89
CA LEU A 11 -5.24 5.84 13.50
C LEU A 11 -5.59 4.57 12.73
N CYS A 12 -6.67 4.65 11.96
CA CYS A 12 -6.95 3.69 10.91
C CYS A 12 -5.88 3.88 9.80
N LEU A 13 -4.67 3.38 10.06
CA LEU A 13 -3.63 3.25 9.06
C LEU A 13 -4.04 2.13 8.11
N CYS A 14 -4.30 2.48 6.86
CA CYS A 14 -4.15 1.54 5.77
C CYS A 14 -2.67 1.12 5.71
N SER A 15 -2.28 0.15 6.52
CA SER A 15 -0.99 -0.50 6.38
C SER A 15 -1.02 -1.32 5.08
N LEU A 16 -0.38 -0.79 4.06
CA LEU A 16 0.12 -1.58 2.94
C LEU A 16 1.13 -2.58 3.52
N MET A 17 0.66 -3.80 3.79
CA MET A 17 1.55 -4.91 4.10
C MET A 17 2.33 -5.26 2.84
N THR A 18 3.61 -4.88 2.82
CA THR A 18 4.60 -5.54 1.97
C THR A 18 4.82 -6.95 2.52
N LEU A 19 4.23 -7.94 1.86
CA LEU A 19 4.47 -9.35 2.12
C LEU A 19 5.88 -9.71 1.68
N ALA A 20 6.79 -9.88 2.64
CA ALA A 20 7.96 -10.70 2.45
C ALA A 20 7.50 -12.15 2.27
N GLN A 21 7.77 -12.74 1.10
CA GLN A 21 7.56 -14.16 0.83
C GLN A 21 8.57 -14.97 1.64
N ASN A 22 8.14 -15.51 2.76
CA ASN A 22 8.73 -16.73 3.30
C ASN A 22 7.89 -17.91 2.81
N ASN A 23 8.50 -18.73 1.95
CA ASN A 23 7.97 -20.04 1.58
C ASN A 23 8.10 -21.00 2.74
N ASP A 24 7.15 -20.95 3.66
CA ASP A 24 6.83 -22.10 4.51
C ASP A 24 5.37 -22.43 4.28
N SER A 25 5.14 -23.63 3.76
CA SER A 25 3.84 -24.22 3.54
C SER A 25 3.13 -24.44 4.88
N ILE A 26 2.45 -23.39 5.36
CA ILE A 26 1.49 -23.54 6.45
C ILE A 26 0.19 -24.00 5.81
N ALA A 27 -0.22 -25.18 6.15
CA ALA A 27 -1.55 -25.71 5.87
C ALA A 27 -2.57 -24.67 6.34
N VAL A 28 -3.37 -24.17 5.41
CA VAL A 28 -4.51 -23.30 5.73
C VAL A 28 -5.54 -24.18 6.41
N ASP A 29 -5.46 -24.25 7.74
CA ASP A 29 -6.58 -24.72 8.54
C ASP A 29 -7.74 -23.75 8.26
N SER A 30 -8.82 -24.33 7.76
CA SER A 30 -10.05 -23.63 7.41
C SER A 30 -10.56 -22.85 8.62
N VAL A 31 -10.28 -21.55 8.65
CA VAL A 31 -10.95 -20.61 9.55
C VAL A 31 -12.42 -20.66 9.17
N LYS A 32 -13.20 -21.38 9.98
CA LYS A 32 -14.66 -21.35 9.92
C LYS A 32 -15.08 -19.91 10.20
N VAL A 33 -15.43 -19.18 9.15
CA VAL A 33 -16.21 -17.95 9.29
C VAL A 33 -17.54 -18.35 9.88
N VAL A 34 -17.65 -18.23 11.19
CA VAL A 34 -18.95 -18.34 11.88
C VAL A 34 -19.71 -17.08 11.50
N LYS A 35 -20.52 -17.18 10.43
CA LYS A 35 -21.62 -16.24 10.28
C LYS A 35 -22.47 -16.39 11.53
N PRO A 36 -22.85 -15.30 12.23
CA PRO A 36 -23.99 -15.40 13.11
C PRO A 36 -25.18 -15.81 12.22
N GLU A 37 -25.62 -17.06 12.34
CA GLU A 37 -26.92 -17.46 11.79
C GLU A 37 -27.96 -16.61 12.48
N ILE A 38 -28.41 -15.54 11.81
CA ILE A 38 -29.68 -14.90 12.15
C ILE A 38 -30.76 -15.88 11.68
N SER A 39 -30.90 -16.96 12.41
CA SER A 39 -31.80 -18.08 12.09
C SER A 39 -33.20 -17.88 12.66
N ASN A 40 -33.62 -16.63 12.92
CA ASN A 40 -34.99 -16.37 13.33
C ASN A 40 -35.51 -15.06 12.72
N PRO A 41 -36.54 -15.11 11.83
CA PRO A 41 -37.10 -13.90 11.20
C PRO A 41 -37.89 -12.98 12.17
N HIS A 42 -37.81 -13.21 13.47
CA HIS A 42 -38.45 -12.43 14.53
C HIS A 42 -37.46 -11.81 15.54
N TYR A 43 -36.15 -11.82 15.26
CA TYR A 43 -35.21 -11.06 16.10
C TYR A 43 -35.31 -9.59 15.74
N ILE A 44 -36.03 -8.83 16.56
CA ILE A 44 -35.93 -7.36 16.59
C ILE A 44 -34.58 -7.06 17.21
N ASP A 45 -33.70 -6.37 16.48
CA ASP A 45 -32.40 -5.93 17.00
C ASP A 45 -32.59 -5.00 18.19
N GLU A 46 -31.73 -5.13 19.19
CA GLU A 46 -31.89 -4.41 20.45
C GLU A 46 -31.17 -3.08 20.41
N VAL A 47 -31.86 -1.97 20.73
CA VAL A 47 -31.24 -0.66 20.92
C VAL A 47 -30.56 -0.63 22.28
N VAL A 48 -29.23 -0.62 22.30
CA VAL A 48 -28.44 -0.64 23.53
C VAL A 48 -27.98 0.74 23.97
N TRP A 49 -27.76 1.69 23.03
CA TRP A 49 -27.47 3.08 23.33
C TRP A 49 -28.27 4.01 22.41
N ILE A 50 -28.53 5.24 22.90
CA ILE A 50 -29.03 6.35 22.10
C ILE A 50 -28.11 7.53 22.34
N VAL A 51 -27.62 8.17 21.29
CA VAL A 51 -26.76 9.36 21.34
C VAL A 51 -27.37 10.41 20.41
N GLY A 52 -27.96 11.44 21.00
CA GLY A 52 -28.80 12.39 20.26
C GLY A 52 -29.99 11.69 19.63
N ASP A 53 -30.09 11.73 18.30
CA ASP A 53 -31.13 11.08 17.50
C ASP A 53 -30.70 9.72 16.93
N GLU A 54 -29.47 9.27 17.22
CA GLU A 54 -28.87 8.07 16.69
C GLU A 54 -28.97 6.91 17.68
N ALA A 55 -29.52 5.78 17.22
CA ALA A 55 -29.52 4.52 17.96
C ALA A 55 -28.27 3.71 17.64
N ILE A 56 -27.73 3.02 18.64
CA ILE A 56 -26.70 2.01 18.51
C ILE A 56 -27.34 0.68 18.83
N LEU A 57 -27.25 -0.24 17.89
CA LEU A 57 -27.85 -1.56 17.98
C LEU A 57 -26.83 -2.55 18.55
N ARG A 58 -27.34 -3.64 19.09
CA ARG A 58 -26.49 -4.74 19.55
C ARG A 58 -25.70 -5.34 18.40
N SER A 59 -26.30 -5.45 17.21
CA SER A 59 -25.63 -5.93 16.01
C SER A 59 -24.44 -5.05 15.60
N ASP A 60 -24.54 -3.71 15.78
CA ASP A 60 -23.43 -2.78 15.47
C ASP A 60 -22.22 -3.09 16.34
N ILE A 61 -22.45 -3.37 17.64
CA ILE A 61 -21.38 -3.71 18.58
C ILE A 61 -20.72 -5.05 18.21
N GLU A 62 -21.51 -6.07 17.85
CA GLU A 62 -20.96 -7.36 17.48
C GLU A 62 -20.20 -7.30 16.15
N ILE A 63 -20.66 -6.52 15.18
CA ILE A 63 -19.93 -6.28 13.91
C ILE A 63 -18.61 -5.58 14.19
N ALA A 64 -18.62 -4.51 15.00
CA ALA A 64 -17.41 -3.78 15.36
C ALA A 64 -16.41 -4.67 16.14
N ARG A 65 -16.92 -5.56 17.00
CA ARG A 65 -16.09 -6.55 17.71
C ARG A 65 -15.39 -7.49 16.75
N MET A 66 -16.14 -8.10 15.82
CA MET A 66 -15.58 -9.00 14.83
C MET A 66 -14.53 -8.32 13.94
N GLN A 67 -14.77 -7.07 13.54
CA GLN A 67 -13.81 -6.29 12.78
C GLN A 67 -12.53 -6.05 13.58
N ALA A 68 -12.66 -5.60 14.82
CA ALA A 68 -11.52 -5.35 15.71
C ALA A 68 -10.68 -6.61 15.96
N GLU A 69 -11.32 -7.76 16.12
CA GLU A 69 -10.64 -9.06 16.27
C GLU A 69 -9.87 -9.46 15.00
N GLN A 70 -10.47 -9.27 13.82
CA GLN A 70 -9.84 -9.54 12.53
C GLN A 70 -8.62 -8.63 12.27
N GLU A 71 -8.71 -7.37 12.68
CA GLU A 71 -7.63 -6.39 12.56
C GLU A 71 -6.59 -6.50 13.70
N GLY A 72 -6.83 -7.34 14.70
CA GLY A 72 -5.94 -7.52 15.85
C GLY A 72 -5.86 -6.28 16.74
N ILE A 73 -6.91 -5.47 16.79
CA ILE A 73 -6.97 -4.25 17.61
C ILE A 73 -6.94 -4.64 19.10
N LYS A 74 -5.99 -4.03 19.82
CA LYS A 74 -5.89 -4.16 21.28
C LYS A 74 -6.54 -2.95 21.94
N TRP A 75 -7.61 -3.20 22.69
CA TRP A 75 -8.31 -2.16 23.43
C TRP A 75 -7.57 -1.83 24.74
N ASP A 76 -7.53 -0.55 25.08
CA ASP A 76 -7.11 -0.12 26.41
C ASP A 76 -8.34 -0.14 27.34
N GLY A 77 -8.52 -1.24 28.05
CA GLY A 77 -9.66 -1.53 28.89
C GLY A 77 -10.54 -2.68 28.39
N ASP A 78 -11.72 -2.81 28.97
CA ASP A 78 -12.69 -3.86 28.60
C ASP A 78 -13.30 -3.60 27.22
N PRO A 79 -13.10 -4.48 26.22
CA PRO A 79 -13.71 -4.33 24.90
C PRO A 79 -15.24 -4.20 24.94
N ASP A 80 -15.91 -4.85 25.91
CA ASP A 80 -17.36 -4.78 26.06
C ASP A 80 -17.85 -3.38 26.44
N CYS A 81 -16.97 -2.56 27.00
CA CYS A 81 -17.23 -1.16 27.31
C CYS A 81 -16.68 -0.21 26.23
N ARG A 82 -15.47 -0.51 25.71
CA ARG A 82 -14.78 0.37 24.75
C ARG A 82 -15.39 0.39 23.35
N ILE A 83 -15.88 -0.76 22.87
CA ILE A 83 -16.49 -0.86 21.54
C ILE A 83 -17.76 -0.01 21.45
N PRO A 84 -18.78 -0.17 22.32
CA PRO A 84 -19.97 0.68 22.27
C PRO A 84 -19.64 2.16 22.50
N GLU A 85 -18.69 2.50 23.37
CA GLU A 85 -18.24 3.87 23.57
C GLU A 85 -17.64 4.46 22.28
N SER A 86 -16.80 3.71 21.57
CA SER A 86 -16.18 4.16 20.31
C SER A 86 -17.23 4.47 19.24
N ILE A 87 -18.27 3.63 19.13
CA ILE A 87 -19.39 3.85 18.23
C ILE A 87 -20.17 5.11 18.65
N ALA A 88 -20.43 5.26 19.95
CA ALA A 88 -21.12 6.44 20.47
C ALA A 88 -20.35 7.74 20.17
N VAL A 89 -19.04 7.75 20.37
CA VAL A 89 -18.18 8.89 20.02
C VAL A 89 -18.20 9.18 18.52
N GLN A 90 -18.17 8.15 17.67
CA GLN A 90 -18.30 8.32 16.22
C GLN A 90 -19.63 8.97 15.85
N LYS A 91 -20.75 8.56 16.48
CA LYS A 91 -22.07 9.16 16.27
C LYS A 91 -22.11 10.65 16.66
N LEU A 92 -21.39 11.07 17.73
CA LEU A 92 -21.26 12.50 18.06
C LEU A 92 -20.60 13.30 16.94
N PHE A 93 -19.54 12.78 16.32
CA PHE A 93 -18.87 13.45 15.19
C PHE A 93 -19.76 13.52 13.96
N ILE A 94 -20.48 12.44 13.61
CA ILE A 94 -21.40 12.40 12.47
C ILE A 94 -22.55 13.40 12.67
N ASN A 95 -23.15 13.43 13.85
CA ASN A 95 -24.21 14.38 14.17
C ASN A 95 -23.71 15.83 14.04
N GLN A 96 -22.51 16.13 14.57
CA GLN A 96 -21.94 17.46 14.42
C GLN A 96 -21.60 17.79 12.97
N ALA A 97 -21.10 16.84 12.19
CA ALA A 97 -20.83 17.04 10.77
C ALA A 97 -22.09 17.46 10.00
N ALA A 98 -23.24 16.86 10.33
CA ALA A 98 -24.53 17.25 9.75
C ALA A 98 -24.93 18.68 10.17
N LEU A 99 -24.78 19.04 11.43
CA LEU A 99 -25.06 20.40 11.93
C LEU A 99 -24.15 21.44 11.28
N ASP A 100 -22.90 21.10 11.06
CA ASP A 100 -21.89 21.97 10.43
C ASP A 100 -21.94 21.94 8.91
N SER A 101 -22.91 21.24 8.30
CA SER A 101 -23.10 21.11 6.85
C SER A 101 -21.87 20.54 6.13
N ILE A 102 -21.15 19.62 6.76
CA ILE A 102 -20.05 18.91 6.13
C ILE A 102 -20.63 17.90 5.14
N VAL A 103 -20.18 17.96 3.89
CA VAL A 103 -20.68 17.11 2.80
C VAL A 103 -19.57 16.22 2.29
N VAL A 104 -19.91 14.94 2.06
CA VAL A 104 -19.11 13.98 1.32
C VAL A 104 -19.86 13.66 0.03
N THR A 105 -19.21 13.76 -1.11
CA THR A 105 -19.85 13.54 -2.40
C THR A 105 -19.98 12.06 -2.73
N GLU A 106 -21.01 11.69 -3.50
CA GLU A 106 -21.20 10.31 -3.96
C GLU A 106 -20.02 9.80 -4.80
N SER A 107 -19.33 10.69 -5.50
CA SER A 107 -18.12 10.35 -6.26
C SER A 107 -16.97 9.92 -5.35
N GLU A 108 -16.75 10.64 -4.25
CA GLU A 108 -15.71 10.30 -3.26
C GLU A 108 -16.00 8.97 -2.57
N ILE A 109 -17.26 8.75 -2.17
CA ILE A 109 -17.70 7.50 -1.54
C ILE A 109 -17.48 6.33 -2.51
N SER A 110 -17.96 6.46 -3.75
CA SER A 110 -17.82 5.42 -4.77
C SER A 110 -16.36 5.10 -5.07
N GLN A 111 -15.49 6.12 -5.16
CA GLN A 111 -14.07 5.94 -5.41
C GLN A 111 -13.38 5.21 -4.26
N ALA A 112 -13.68 5.55 -3.02
CA ALA A 112 -13.12 4.89 -1.84
C ALA A 112 -13.56 3.42 -1.75
N ILE A 113 -14.84 3.13 -2.02
CA ILE A 113 -15.36 1.77 -2.06
C ILE A 113 -14.71 0.98 -3.20
N ASP A 114 -14.54 1.58 -4.38
CA ASP A 114 -13.90 0.94 -5.51
C ASP A 114 -12.43 0.58 -5.22
N GLN A 115 -11.70 1.46 -4.54
CA GLN A 115 -10.34 1.17 -4.09
C GLN A 115 -10.30 -0.01 -3.12
N GLN A 116 -11.21 -0.05 -2.15
CA GLN A 116 -11.29 -1.15 -1.19
C GLN A 116 -11.61 -2.48 -1.87
N ILE A 117 -12.61 -2.50 -2.75
CA ILE A 117 -13.02 -3.72 -3.48
C ILE A 117 -11.90 -4.18 -4.42
N ASN A 118 -11.23 -3.25 -5.11
CA ASN A 118 -10.09 -3.58 -5.96
C ASN A 118 -8.93 -4.17 -5.15
N GLY A 119 -8.67 -3.66 -3.94
CA GLY A 119 -7.70 -4.24 -3.02
C GLY A 119 -8.06 -5.69 -2.66
N TRP A 120 -9.32 -5.97 -2.33
CA TRP A 120 -9.79 -7.33 -2.06
C TRP A 120 -9.69 -8.24 -3.30
N ILE A 121 -10.01 -7.72 -4.49
CA ILE A 121 -9.87 -8.48 -5.75
C ILE A 121 -8.41 -8.85 -5.99
N GLN A 122 -7.47 -7.92 -5.77
CA GLN A 122 -6.03 -8.20 -5.90
C GLN A 122 -5.56 -9.26 -4.90
N MET A 123 -6.04 -9.21 -3.68
CA MET A 123 -5.67 -10.16 -2.62
C MET A 123 -6.23 -11.57 -2.91
N ILE A 124 -7.48 -11.67 -3.37
CA ILE A 124 -8.18 -12.95 -3.61
C ILE A 124 -7.88 -13.49 -5.02
N GLY A 125 -7.50 -12.60 -5.96
CA GLY A 125 -7.03 -12.93 -7.30
C GLY A 125 -8.04 -12.67 -8.43
N SER A 126 -9.37 -12.60 -8.18
CA SER A 126 -10.34 -12.18 -9.19
C SER A 126 -11.67 -11.73 -8.57
N LYS A 127 -12.46 -11.02 -9.39
CA LYS A 127 -13.81 -10.56 -9.03
C LYS A 127 -14.73 -11.73 -8.69
N GLU A 128 -14.74 -12.76 -9.54
CA GLU A 128 -15.58 -13.94 -9.40
C GLU A 128 -15.27 -14.71 -8.10
N LYS A 129 -13.98 -14.84 -7.79
CA LYS A 129 -13.52 -15.44 -6.53
C LYS A 129 -13.94 -14.63 -5.31
N LEU A 130 -13.89 -13.29 -5.41
CA LEU A 130 -14.37 -12.41 -4.34
C LEU A 130 -15.88 -12.57 -4.14
N GLU A 131 -16.67 -12.57 -5.22
CA GLU A 131 -18.13 -12.79 -5.16
C GLU A 131 -18.47 -14.18 -4.60
N GLU A 132 -17.73 -15.22 -4.99
CA GLU A 132 -17.88 -16.58 -4.46
C GLU A 132 -17.51 -16.64 -2.95
N TYR A 133 -16.39 -16.06 -2.57
CA TYR A 133 -15.93 -16.01 -1.18
C TYR A 133 -16.90 -15.27 -0.27
N ARG A 134 -17.37 -14.09 -0.70
CA ARG A 134 -18.31 -13.25 0.04
C ARG A 134 -19.75 -13.71 -0.10
N LYS A 135 -20.05 -14.65 -1.02
CA LYS A 135 -21.40 -15.15 -1.38
C LYS A 135 -22.37 -14.02 -1.77
N GLN A 136 -21.85 -12.96 -2.36
CA GLN A 136 -22.64 -11.81 -2.80
C GLN A 136 -21.97 -11.08 -3.95
N SER A 137 -22.77 -10.39 -4.77
CA SER A 137 -22.24 -9.60 -5.89
C SER A 137 -21.51 -8.33 -5.42
N ILE A 138 -20.55 -7.86 -6.22
CA ILE A 138 -19.86 -6.60 -5.96
C ILE A 138 -20.84 -5.43 -5.82
N THR A 139 -21.90 -5.40 -6.63
CA THR A 139 -22.92 -4.35 -6.52
C THR A 139 -23.55 -4.32 -5.13
N LYS A 140 -23.86 -5.49 -4.57
CA LYS A 140 -24.41 -5.60 -3.22
C LYS A 140 -23.39 -5.21 -2.17
N MET A 141 -22.12 -5.63 -2.32
CA MET A 141 -21.04 -5.20 -1.43
C MET A 141 -20.89 -3.68 -1.41
N LYS A 142 -20.94 -3.02 -2.59
CA LYS A 142 -20.88 -1.56 -2.67
C LYS A 142 -22.03 -0.87 -1.95
N GLN A 143 -23.24 -1.41 -2.05
CA GLN A 143 -24.40 -0.89 -1.34
C GLN A 143 -24.26 -1.03 0.19
N GLU A 144 -23.77 -2.15 0.67
CA GLU A 144 -23.54 -2.40 2.10
C GLU A 144 -22.45 -1.51 2.68
N LEU A 145 -21.39 -1.24 1.91
CA LEU A 145 -20.27 -0.39 2.33
C LEU A 145 -20.58 1.11 2.26
N HIS A 146 -21.60 1.52 1.50
CA HIS A 146 -21.87 2.91 1.20
C HIS A 146 -22.03 3.78 2.46
N ASP A 147 -22.92 3.39 3.34
CA ASP A 147 -23.22 4.17 4.56
C ASP A 147 -22.07 4.12 5.56
N GLU A 148 -21.36 3.00 5.63
CA GLU A 148 -20.17 2.87 6.46
C GLU A 148 -19.07 3.84 6.01
N PHE A 149 -18.76 3.88 4.71
CA PHE A 149 -17.76 4.79 4.13
C PHE A 149 -18.18 6.26 4.29
N LYS A 150 -19.44 6.57 4.02
CA LYS A 150 -19.98 7.91 4.22
C LYS A 150 -19.83 8.40 5.66
N ASN A 151 -20.24 7.58 6.62
CA ASN A 151 -20.20 7.90 8.03
C ASN A 151 -18.76 8.04 8.55
N ARG A 152 -17.86 7.18 8.11
CA ARG A 152 -16.44 7.25 8.43
C ARG A 152 -15.82 8.55 7.92
N GLU A 153 -16.09 8.91 6.67
CA GLU A 153 -15.56 10.12 6.06
C GLU A 153 -16.13 11.39 6.72
N LEU A 154 -17.43 11.42 7.03
CA LEU A 154 -18.05 12.53 7.76
C LEU A 154 -17.40 12.74 9.13
N ALA A 155 -17.22 11.65 9.89
CA ALA A 155 -16.57 11.71 11.19
C ALA A 155 -15.12 12.20 11.09
N GLN A 156 -14.39 11.73 10.07
CA GLN A 156 -12.99 12.13 9.84
C GLN A 156 -12.89 13.63 9.47
N ARG A 157 -13.72 14.11 8.56
CA ARG A 157 -13.77 15.55 8.18
C ARG A 157 -14.13 16.42 9.36
N MET A 158 -15.07 15.97 10.19
CA MET A 158 -15.42 16.70 11.41
C MET A 158 -14.23 16.79 12.39
N LYS A 159 -13.52 15.69 12.61
CA LYS A 159 -12.30 15.69 13.43
C LYS A 159 -11.25 16.64 12.86
N GLN A 160 -10.99 16.59 11.55
CA GLN A 160 -10.04 17.48 10.89
C GLN A 160 -10.42 18.96 11.08
N LYS A 161 -11.70 19.30 10.86
CA LYS A 161 -12.21 20.67 11.07
C LYS A 161 -12.00 21.16 12.49
N LEU A 162 -12.19 20.30 13.49
CA LEU A 162 -12.02 20.67 14.91
C LEU A 162 -10.56 20.96 15.28
N VAL A 163 -9.60 20.42 14.53
CA VAL A 163 -8.18 20.54 14.82
C VAL A 163 -7.41 21.36 13.78
N GLU A 164 -8.09 21.90 12.74
CA GLU A 164 -7.42 22.62 11.64
C GLU A 164 -6.65 23.86 12.11
N ASP A 165 -7.14 24.52 13.15
CA ASP A 165 -6.50 25.71 13.73
C ASP A 165 -5.47 25.40 14.82
N VAL A 166 -5.25 24.12 15.14
CA VAL A 166 -4.27 23.71 16.15
C VAL A 166 -2.87 23.91 15.60
N ALA A 167 -2.17 24.88 16.14
CA ALA A 167 -0.80 25.16 15.78
C ALA A 167 0.12 24.99 17.00
N ILE A 168 1.33 24.53 16.76
CA ILE A 168 2.38 24.39 17.77
C ILE A 168 3.52 25.35 17.48
N ARG A 169 4.17 25.82 18.55
CA ARG A 169 5.37 26.65 18.45
C ARG A 169 6.62 25.81 18.68
N PRO A 170 7.77 26.23 18.17
CA PRO A 170 9.03 25.55 18.46
C PRO A 170 9.36 25.42 19.95
N THR A 171 8.85 26.33 20.76
CA THR A 171 8.96 26.28 22.23
C THR A 171 8.20 25.10 22.82
N ASP A 172 6.98 24.82 22.34
CA ASP A 172 6.12 23.75 22.82
C ASP A 172 6.79 22.38 22.57
N VAL A 173 7.45 22.23 21.43
CA VAL A 173 8.24 21.02 21.10
C VAL A 173 9.41 20.85 22.06
N ARG A 174 10.16 21.94 22.37
CA ARG A 174 11.30 21.87 23.30
C ARG A 174 10.85 21.56 24.73
N GLU A 175 9.76 22.17 25.19
CA GLU A 175 9.19 21.90 26.51
C GLU A 175 8.73 20.43 26.62
N TYR A 176 8.04 19.94 25.58
CA TYR A 176 7.63 18.53 25.53
C TYR A 176 8.83 17.59 25.61
N PHE A 177 9.87 17.86 24.81
CA PHE A 177 11.10 17.05 24.80
C PHE A 177 11.75 16.99 26.19
N GLN A 178 11.78 18.09 26.94
CA GLN A 178 12.32 18.13 28.30
C GLN A 178 11.49 17.37 29.33
N THR A 179 10.20 17.16 29.07
CA THR A 179 9.30 16.46 29.99
C THR A 179 9.26 14.96 29.75
N VAL A 180 9.71 14.49 28.60
CA VAL A 180 9.70 13.04 28.25
C VAL A 180 10.98 12.40 28.73
N PRO A 181 10.91 11.30 29.51
CA PRO A 181 12.10 10.52 29.86
C PRO A 181 12.81 10.01 28.61
N GLU A 182 14.15 9.96 28.65
CA GLU A 182 14.98 9.58 27.49
C GLU A 182 14.62 8.19 26.94
N ASP A 183 14.31 7.23 27.82
CA ASP A 183 13.88 5.88 27.45
C ASP A 183 12.49 5.82 26.80
N SER A 184 11.69 6.87 26.96
CA SER A 184 10.35 7.03 26.39
C SER A 184 10.33 7.85 25.10
N LEU A 185 11.48 8.45 24.71
CA LEU A 185 11.60 9.11 23.42
C LEU A 185 11.48 8.10 22.27
N PRO A 186 10.88 8.49 21.12
CA PRO A 186 10.78 7.62 19.96
C PRO A 186 12.16 7.18 19.50
N PHE A 187 12.26 5.90 19.11
CA PHE A 187 13.47 5.39 18.49
C PHE A 187 13.42 5.67 16.98
N VAL A 188 14.38 6.41 16.48
CA VAL A 188 14.60 6.65 15.06
C VAL A 188 15.47 5.53 14.51
N PRO A 189 14.96 4.69 13.60
CA PRO A 189 15.72 3.56 13.10
C PRO A 189 16.89 4.03 12.21
N THR A 190 17.93 3.19 12.11
CA THR A 190 19.02 3.41 11.17
C THR A 190 18.50 3.61 9.76
N THR A 191 18.91 4.70 9.12
CA THR A 191 18.61 4.98 7.73
C THR A 191 19.88 5.14 6.90
N VAL A 192 19.80 4.80 5.62
CA VAL A 192 20.90 4.88 4.68
C VAL A 192 20.49 5.64 3.43
N GLU A 193 21.45 6.33 2.82
CA GLU A 193 21.33 6.85 1.45
C GLU A 193 22.28 6.07 0.56
N VAL A 194 21.77 5.59 -0.55
CA VAL A 194 22.48 4.71 -1.46
C VAL A 194 22.47 5.27 -2.88
N GLU A 195 23.61 5.23 -3.52
CA GLU A 195 23.74 5.49 -4.95
C GLU A 195 24.00 4.19 -5.69
N ILE A 196 23.44 4.06 -6.88
CA ILE A 196 23.51 2.86 -7.68
C ILE A 196 23.89 3.15 -9.14
N ILE A 197 24.73 2.30 -9.70
CA ILE A 197 24.99 2.21 -11.13
C ILE A 197 24.60 0.81 -11.58
N THR A 198 23.75 0.72 -12.59
CA THR A 198 23.36 -0.56 -13.16
C THR A 198 23.74 -0.67 -14.63
N ASN A 199 24.12 -1.86 -15.06
CA ASN A 199 24.26 -2.19 -16.47
C ASN A 199 23.41 -3.43 -16.78
N GLN A 200 22.63 -3.34 -17.85
CA GLN A 200 21.85 -4.47 -18.33
C GLN A 200 22.73 -5.38 -19.22
N PRO A 201 22.81 -6.70 -18.94
CA PRO A 201 23.48 -7.63 -19.82
C PRO A 201 22.91 -7.59 -21.24
N ARG A 202 23.76 -7.60 -22.24
CA ARG A 202 23.35 -7.63 -23.66
C ARG A 202 22.75 -8.98 -23.99
N ILE A 203 21.49 -9.02 -24.34
CA ILE A 203 20.78 -10.22 -24.72
C ILE A 203 21.12 -10.54 -26.17
N PRO A 204 21.64 -11.74 -26.48
CA PRO A 204 21.90 -12.14 -27.86
C PRO A 204 20.64 -12.15 -28.73
N MET A 205 20.79 -11.80 -30.02
CA MET A 205 19.66 -11.79 -30.95
C MET A 205 19.02 -13.18 -31.11
N GLU A 206 19.76 -14.24 -30.88
CA GLU A 206 19.24 -15.60 -30.87
C GLU A 206 18.14 -15.80 -29.82
N GLU A 207 18.38 -15.37 -28.59
CA GLU A 207 17.37 -15.46 -27.49
C GLU A 207 16.15 -14.56 -27.76
N ILE A 208 16.37 -13.37 -28.34
CA ILE A 208 15.29 -12.49 -28.77
C ILE A 208 14.45 -13.16 -29.87
N ASN A 209 15.08 -13.76 -30.86
CA ASN A 209 14.40 -14.44 -31.98
C ASN A 209 13.62 -15.66 -31.47
N LYS A 210 14.17 -16.44 -30.55
CA LYS A 210 13.50 -17.56 -29.92
C LYS A 210 12.16 -17.14 -29.27
N VAL A 211 12.16 -16.06 -28.46
CA VAL A 211 10.95 -15.53 -27.89
C VAL A 211 9.95 -15.04 -28.92
N LYS A 212 10.44 -14.34 -29.97
CA LYS A 212 9.58 -13.90 -31.09
C LYS A 212 8.95 -15.09 -31.83
N ASP A 213 9.69 -16.17 -32.02
CA ASP A 213 9.18 -17.39 -32.68
C ASP A 213 8.16 -18.13 -31.80
N GLU A 214 8.37 -18.17 -30.48
CA GLU A 214 7.36 -18.69 -29.54
C GLU A 214 6.06 -17.91 -29.67
N LEU A 215 6.12 -16.56 -29.62
CA LEU A 215 4.94 -15.70 -29.73
C LEU A 215 4.22 -15.83 -31.06
N ARG A 216 4.96 -16.01 -32.17
CA ARG A 216 4.38 -16.34 -33.49
C ARG A 216 3.65 -17.68 -33.44
N GLY A 217 4.26 -18.69 -32.85
CA GLY A 217 3.64 -20.00 -32.66
C GLY A 217 2.37 -19.94 -31.84
N TYR A 218 2.33 -19.10 -30.78
CA TYR A 218 1.09 -18.89 -30.00
C TYR A 218 0.01 -18.22 -30.84
N THR A 219 0.38 -17.20 -31.62
CA THR A 219 -0.55 -16.52 -32.53
C THR A 219 -1.16 -17.50 -33.54
N ASP A 220 -0.33 -18.33 -34.18
CA ASP A 220 -0.78 -19.31 -35.19
C ASP A 220 -1.75 -20.33 -34.56
N ARG A 221 -1.45 -20.86 -33.38
CA ARG A 221 -2.32 -21.83 -32.67
C ARG A 221 -3.68 -21.26 -32.32
N VAL A 222 -3.72 -19.99 -31.87
CA VAL A 222 -4.98 -19.30 -31.56
C VAL A 222 -5.79 -19.06 -32.84
N GLN A 223 -5.13 -18.59 -33.93
CA GLN A 223 -5.78 -18.30 -35.20
C GLN A 223 -6.35 -19.58 -35.86
N LYS A 224 -5.70 -20.71 -35.69
CA LYS A 224 -6.20 -22.02 -36.15
C LYS A 224 -7.30 -22.61 -35.26
N GLY A 225 -7.61 -21.96 -34.13
CA GLY A 225 -8.61 -22.45 -33.18
C GLY A 225 -8.16 -23.66 -32.35
N GLU A 226 -6.88 -24.00 -32.35
CA GLU A 226 -6.32 -25.16 -31.62
C GLU A 226 -6.39 -24.93 -30.09
N VAL A 227 -6.28 -23.67 -29.65
CA VAL A 227 -6.24 -23.29 -28.24
C VAL A 227 -6.72 -21.84 -28.07
N SER A 228 -7.34 -21.54 -26.92
CA SER A 228 -7.74 -20.15 -26.63
C SER A 228 -6.54 -19.28 -26.23
N PHE A 229 -6.58 -17.99 -26.55
CA PHE A 229 -5.57 -17.02 -26.12
C PHE A 229 -5.41 -17.03 -24.58
N ALA A 230 -6.53 -17.05 -23.84
CA ALA A 230 -6.52 -17.09 -22.40
C ALA A 230 -5.80 -18.34 -21.82
N THR A 231 -5.95 -19.50 -22.46
CA THR A 231 -5.25 -20.71 -22.04
C THR A 231 -3.72 -20.56 -22.23
N LEU A 232 -3.28 -20.02 -23.37
CA LEU A 232 -1.86 -19.78 -23.61
C LEU A 232 -1.30 -18.73 -22.64
N ALA A 233 -2.07 -17.68 -22.33
CA ALA A 233 -1.66 -16.68 -21.36
C ALA A 233 -1.45 -17.28 -19.96
N ARG A 234 -2.37 -18.13 -19.49
CA ARG A 234 -2.21 -18.83 -18.20
C ARG A 234 -1.00 -19.75 -18.15
N LEU A 235 -0.66 -20.37 -19.25
CA LEU A 235 0.43 -21.36 -19.31
C LEU A 235 1.80 -20.72 -19.54
N TYR A 236 1.87 -19.63 -20.30
CA TYR A 236 3.14 -19.14 -20.83
C TYR A 236 3.39 -17.65 -20.61
N SER A 237 2.39 -16.84 -20.19
CA SER A 237 2.65 -15.44 -19.94
C SER A 237 3.49 -15.24 -18.68
N GLU A 238 4.52 -14.42 -18.81
CA GLU A 238 5.40 -14.00 -17.72
C GLU A 238 4.97 -12.67 -17.09
N ASP A 239 3.72 -12.25 -17.37
CA ASP A 239 3.13 -11.11 -16.69
C ASP A 239 2.46 -11.53 -15.37
N PRO A 240 3.01 -11.14 -14.18
CA PRO A 240 2.47 -11.58 -12.91
C PRO A 240 1.08 -11.01 -12.61
N GLY A 241 0.73 -9.88 -13.25
CA GLY A 241 -0.53 -9.17 -13.00
C GLY A 241 -1.73 -9.79 -13.71
N SER A 242 -1.54 -10.39 -14.89
CA SER A 242 -2.65 -10.85 -15.72
C SER A 242 -2.58 -12.32 -16.14
N ALA A 243 -1.43 -12.99 -16.01
CA ALA A 243 -1.23 -14.36 -16.49
C ALA A 243 -2.29 -15.33 -15.93
N ARG A 244 -2.59 -15.25 -14.63
CA ARG A 244 -3.56 -16.11 -13.95
C ARG A 244 -4.98 -15.92 -14.46
N ASP A 245 -5.31 -14.70 -14.92
CA ASP A 245 -6.61 -14.33 -15.46
C ASP A 245 -6.68 -14.44 -16.98
N GLY A 246 -5.76 -15.26 -17.56
CA GLY A 246 -5.71 -15.49 -19.00
C GLY A 246 -5.19 -14.29 -19.79
N GLY A 247 -4.35 -13.48 -19.17
CA GLY A 247 -3.74 -12.29 -19.75
C GLY A 247 -4.67 -11.07 -19.76
N GLU A 248 -5.85 -11.16 -19.13
CA GLU A 248 -6.88 -10.14 -19.18
C GLU A 248 -6.52 -8.94 -18.30
N MET A 249 -6.65 -7.76 -18.87
CA MET A 249 -6.52 -6.46 -18.21
C MET A 249 -7.88 -5.78 -18.25
N ASP A 250 -8.27 -5.13 -17.15
CA ASP A 250 -9.52 -4.37 -17.11
C ASP A 250 -9.44 -3.09 -17.97
N TYR A 251 -10.52 -2.33 -18.05
CA TYR A 251 -10.58 -1.10 -18.84
C TYR A 251 -9.53 -0.09 -18.44
N VAL A 252 -8.52 0.08 -19.28
CA VAL A 252 -7.41 1.01 -19.06
C VAL A 252 -7.34 2.08 -20.13
N GLY A 253 -7.00 3.30 -19.73
CA GLY A 253 -6.73 4.41 -20.63
C GLY A 253 -5.31 4.33 -21.22
N ARG A 254 -5.13 5.00 -22.37
CA ARG A 254 -3.85 5.00 -23.11
C ARG A 254 -2.64 5.42 -22.25
N GLY A 255 -2.81 6.41 -21.39
CA GLY A 255 -1.72 6.96 -20.57
C GLY A 255 -1.24 6.07 -19.41
N MET A 256 -1.94 4.99 -19.14
CA MET A 256 -1.58 4.03 -18.08
C MET A 256 -0.78 2.83 -18.59
N LEU A 257 -0.52 2.76 -19.89
CA LEU A 257 0.15 1.65 -20.56
C LEU A 257 1.51 2.10 -21.11
N ASP A 258 2.44 1.14 -21.25
CA ASP A 258 3.66 1.39 -22.02
C ASP A 258 3.31 1.97 -23.40
N PRO A 259 4.02 3.00 -23.91
CA PRO A 259 3.67 3.66 -25.15
C PRO A 259 3.57 2.74 -26.37
N ALA A 260 4.48 1.78 -26.52
CA ALA A 260 4.47 0.83 -27.63
C ALA A 260 3.31 -0.17 -27.49
N PHE A 261 3.05 -0.65 -26.29
CA PHE A 261 1.90 -1.49 -25.98
C PHE A 261 0.59 -0.74 -26.25
N ALA A 262 0.46 0.49 -25.74
CA ALA A 262 -0.71 1.32 -25.94
C ALA A 262 -0.98 1.57 -27.42
N GLN A 263 0.05 1.89 -28.20
CA GLN A 263 -0.08 2.12 -29.64
C GLN A 263 -0.63 0.86 -30.34
N ALA A 264 -0.10 -0.30 -30.03
CA ALA A 264 -0.56 -1.55 -30.67
C ALA A 264 -1.96 -1.94 -30.20
N ALA A 265 -2.26 -1.87 -28.91
CA ALA A 265 -3.54 -2.25 -28.33
C ALA A 265 -4.69 -1.35 -28.82
N PHE A 266 -4.49 -0.03 -28.84
CA PHE A 266 -5.50 0.92 -29.33
C PHE A 266 -5.71 0.92 -30.85
N ASN A 267 -4.79 0.33 -31.62
CA ASN A 267 -4.97 0.14 -33.06
C ASN A 267 -5.75 -1.15 -33.40
N LEU A 268 -5.97 -2.05 -32.43
CA LEU A 268 -6.81 -3.23 -32.64
C LEU A 268 -8.28 -2.80 -32.72
N THR A 269 -8.96 -3.21 -33.79
CA THR A 269 -10.40 -2.93 -34.01
C THR A 269 -11.24 -4.20 -34.02
N ASP A 270 -10.60 -5.37 -34.20
CA ASP A 270 -11.26 -6.66 -34.33
C ASP A 270 -10.85 -7.56 -33.16
N PRO A 271 -11.79 -7.99 -32.29
CA PRO A 271 -11.50 -8.88 -31.15
C PRO A 271 -10.94 -10.25 -31.55
N ASN A 272 -11.14 -10.66 -32.81
CA ASN A 272 -10.65 -11.94 -33.32
C ASN A 272 -9.18 -11.85 -33.79
N LYS A 273 -8.63 -10.63 -33.91
CA LYS A 273 -7.25 -10.44 -34.34
C LYS A 273 -6.30 -10.28 -33.17
N ILE A 274 -5.13 -10.87 -33.31
CA ILE A 274 -4.00 -10.71 -32.42
C ILE A 274 -3.04 -9.69 -33.03
N SER A 275 -2.47 -8.81 -32.18
CA SER A 275 -1.47 -7.84 -32.63
C SER A 275 -0.24 -8.50 -33.23
N LYS A 276 0.53 -7.73 -33.99
CA LYS A 276 1.94 -8.08 -34.22
C LYS A 276 2.66 -8.12 -32.88
N ILE A 277 3.85 -8.74 -32.86
CA ILE A 277 4.71 -8.72 -31.66
C ILE A 277 5.09 -7.28 -31.35
N VAL A 278 4.84 -6.87 -30.10
CA VAL A 278 5.14 -5.55 -29.58
C VAL A 278 6.30 -5.67 -28.60
N GLU A 279 7.30 -4.84 -28.76
CA GLU A 279 8.41 -4.71 -27.82
C GLU A 279 8.16 -3.54 -26.89
N SER A 280 8.18 -3.80 -25.59
CA SER A 280 8.02 -2.82 -24.51
C SER A 280 9.22 -2.86 -23.56
N GLU A 281 9.21 -1.99 -22.55
CA GLU A 281 10.22 -2.05 -21.48
C GLU A 281 10.17 -3.37 -20.68
N PHE A 282 9.04 -4.08 -20.69
CA PHE A 282 8.84 -5.33 -19.93
C PHE A 282 9.21 -6.59 -20.72
N GLY A 283 9.30 -6.52 -22.03
CA GLY A 283 9.57 -7.64 -22.91
C GLY A 283 8.79 -7.61 -24.21
N PHE A 284 8.46 -8.78 -24.74
CA PHE A 284 7.73 -8.95 -26.00
C PHE A 284 6.30 -9.40 -25.73
N HIS A 285 5.35 -8.75 -26.38
CA HIS A 285 3.92 -8.98 -26.17
C HIS A 285 3.22 -9.36 -27.48
N ILE A 286 2.17 -10.16 -27.37
CA ILE A 286 1.05 -10.24 -28.30
C ILE A 286 -0.22 -9.86 -27.55
N ILE A 287 -1.13 -9.14 -28.22
CA ILE A 287 -2.29 -8.50 -27.60
C ILE A 287 -3.55 -8.89 -28.39
N GLN A 288 -4.63 -9.20 -27.69
CA GLN A 288 -5.96 -9.41 -28.25
C GLN A 288 -6.95 -8.44 -27.59
N LEU A 289 -7.73 -7.72 -28.42
CA LEU A 289 -8.78 -6.85 -27.92
C LEU A 289 -9.95 -7.70 -27.38
N ILE A 290 -10.54 -7.29 -26.27
CA ILE A 290 -11.77 -7.87 -25.73
C ILE A 290 -12.94 -6.91 -25.99
N ASP A 291 -12.79 -5.65 -25.53
CA ASP A 291 -13.85 -4.64 -25.64
C ASP A 291 -13.24 -3.22 -25.64
N ARG A 292 -14.02 -2.25 -26.08
CA ARG A 292 -13.65 -0.83 -26.08
C ARG A 292 -14.81 0.02 -25.57
N ARG A 293 -14.51 0.92 -24.63
CA ARG A 293 -15.48 1.89 -24.09
C ARG A 293 -14.89 3.29 -24.10
N GLY A 294 -15.30 4.08 -25.08
CA GLY A 294 -14.78 5.43 -25.27
C GLY A 294 -13.25 5.44 -25.46
N ASP A 295 -12.55 6.10 -24.55
CA ASP A 295 -11.10 6.24 -24.52
C ASP A 295 -10.37 5.11 -23.75
N LYS A 296 -11.12 4.10 -23.27
CA LYS A 296 -10.58 2.93 -22.54
C LYS A 296 -10.72 1.66 -23.36
N ILE A 297 -9.76 0.76 -23.18
CA ILE A 297 -9.78 -0.57 -23.79
C ILE A 297 -9.69 -1.65 -22.70
N LYS A 298 -10.36 -2.76 -22.97
CA LYS A 298 -10.20 -4.02 -22.27
C LYS A 298 -9.53 -5.00 -23.22
N CYS A 299 -8.38 -5.54 -22.84
CA CYS A 299 -7.61 -6.44 -23.68
C CYS A 299 -6.97 -7.56 -22.86
N ARG A 300 -6.44 -8.54 -23.54
CA ARG A 300 -5.58 -9.56 -22.94
C ARG A 300 -4.25 -9.61 -23.68
N HIS A 301 -3.20 -10.01 -22.97
CA HIS A 301 -1.87 -10.10 -23.55
C HIS A 301 -1.10 -11.33 -23.04
N ILE A 302 -0.09 -11.70 -23.80
CA ILE A 302 0.94 -12.66 -23.39
C ILE A 302 2.25 -11.92 -23.41
N LEU A 303 2.92 -11.85 -22.27
CA LEU A 303 4.27 -11.31 -22.12
C LEU A 303 5.26 -12.46 -22.13
N ARG A 304 6.34 -12.33 -22.93
CA ARG A 304 7.49 -13.20 -22.88
C ARG A 304 8.76 -12.36 -22.77
N LYS A 305 9.70 -12.83 -21.97
CA LYS A 305 10.99 -12.18 -21.74
C LYS A 305 12.10 -13.07 -22.30
N PRO A 306 13.07 -12.51 -23.05
CA PRO A 306 14.22 -13.30 -23.47
C PRO A 306 15.07 -13.66 -22.26
N VAL A 307 15.57 -14.88 -22.24
CA VAL A 307 16.48 -15.34 -21.17
C VAL A 307 17.81 -14.62 -21.32
N VAL A 308 18.33 -14.13 -20.19
CA VAL A 308 19.69 -13.57 -20.15
C VAL A 308 20.68 -14.71 -19.93
N PRO A 309 21.53 -15.07 -20.94
CA PRO A 309 22.49 -16.13 -20.76
C PRO A 309 23.55 -15.80 -19.72
N GLN A 310 24.00 -16.78 -18.95
CA GLN A 310 25.02 -16.60 -17.92
C GLN A 310 26.28 -15.91 -18.47
N LYS A 311 26.70 -16.26 -19.68
CA LYS A 311 27.84 -15.63 -20.36
C LYS A 311 27.68 -14.11 -20.50
N ALA A 312 26.46 -13.61 -20.81
CA ALA A 312 26.20 -12.17 -20.92
C ALA A 312 26.25 -11.47 -19.57
N ILE A 313 25.82 -12.18 -18.52
CA ILE A 313 25.95 -11.71 -17.13
C ILE A 313 27.43 -11.60 -16.78
N ASP A 314 28.22 -12.65 -16.99
CA ASP A 314 29.64 -12.71 -16.66
C ASP A 314 30.45 -11.62 -17.40
N GLU A 315 30.19 -11.41 -18.69
CA GLU A 315 30.81 -10.32 -19.46
C GLU A 315 30.46 -8.93 -18.91
N THR A 316 29.23 -8.78 -18.44
CA THR A 316 28.79 -7.50 -17.84
C THR A 316 29.40 -7.31 -16.45
N MET A 317 29.49 -8.37 -15.65
CA MET A 317 30.18 -8.33 -14.34
C MET A 317 31.63 -7.93 -14.48
N LEU A 318 32.39 -8.52 -15.43
CA LEU A 318 33.77 -8.12 -15.69
C LEU A 318 33.90 -6.66 -16.10
N ARG A 319 32.92 -6.10 -16.82
CA ARG A 319 32.88 -4.68 -17.15
C ARG A 319 32.62 -3.83 -15.89
N MET A 320 31.70 -4.27 -15.04
CA MET A 320 31.40 -3.60 -13.79
C MET A 320 32.62 -3.63 -12.84
N ASP A 321 33.38 -4.72 -12.79
CA ASP A 321 34.65 -4.81 -12.05
C ASP A 321 35.64 -3.73 -12.51
N SER A 322 35.77 -3.53 -13.82
CA SER A 322 36.63 -2.47 -14.37
C SER A 322 36.16 -1.07 -13.96
N ILE A 323 34.84 -0.84 -13.96
CA ILE A 323 34.23 0.43 -13.52
C ILE A 323 34.50 0.64 -12.04
N VAL A 324 34.36 -0.38 -11.18
CA VAL A 324 34.67 -0.30 -9.74
C VAL A 324 36.14 0.02 -9.53
N ALA A 325 37.05 -0.60 -10.26
CA ALA A 325 38.48 -0.29 -10.18
C ALA A 325 38.78 1.18 -10.52
N ASP A 326 38.15 1.71 -11.57
CA ASP A 326 38.31 3.10 -11.98
C ASP A 326 37.71 4.08 -10.97
N LEU A 327 36.54 3.77 -10.41
CA LEU A 327 35.93 4.55 -9.34
C LEU A 327 36.77 4.55 -8.06
N ARG A 328 37.28 3.39 -7.64
CA ARG A 328 38.17 3.27 -6.46
C ARG A 328 39.51 3.99 -6.68
N ALA A 329 39.97 4.08 -7.93
CA ALA A 329 41.15 4.87 -8.31
C ALA A 329 40.84 6.36 -8.49
N ASN A 330 39.62 6.81 -8.21
CA ASN A 330 39.15 8.20 -8.37
C ASN A 330 39.39 8.80 -9.77
N LYS A 331 39.29 7.99 -10.82
CA LYS A 331 39.38 8.48 -12.20
C LYS A 331 38.18 9.34 -12.61
N PHE A 332 37.05 9.09 -12.00
CA PHE A 332 35.82 9.88 -12.10
C PHE A 332 34.97 9.66 -10.84
N SER A 333 33.98 10.54 -10.60
CA SER A 333 33.11 10.42 -9.45
C SER A 333 32.03 9.35 -9.68
N PHE A 334 31.44 8.81 -8.59
CA PHE A 334 30.33 7.85 -8.69
C PHE A 334 29.14 8.47 -9.40
N GLU A 335 28.86 9.75 -9.10
CA GLU A 335 27.78 10.56 -9.67
C GLU A 335 27.93 10.74 -11.19
N ASP A 336 29.16 11.00 -11.66
CA ASP A 336 29.45 11.12 -13.09
C ASP A 336 29.30 9.74 -13.77
N GLY A 337 29.81 8.68 -13.13
CA GLY A 337 29.62 7.31 -13.56
C GLY A 337 28.15 6.94 -13.68
N ALA A 338 27.34 7.26 -12.68
CA ALA A 338 25.91 7.01 -12.70
C ALA A 338 25.21 7.76 -13.86
N THR A 339 25.59 9.00 -14.11
CA THR A 339 24.99 9.81 -15.17
C THR A 339 25.37 9.31 -16.58
N VAL A 340 26.59 8.82 -16.78
CA VAL A 340 27.09 8.43 -18.11
C VAL A 340 26.89 6.94 -18.37
N ILE A 341 27.23 6.09 -17.40
CA ILE A 341 27.39 4.64 -17.58
C ILE A 341 26.12 3.89 -17.23
N SER A 342 25.33 4.36 -16.24
CA SER A 342 24.16 3.63 -15.75
C SER A 342 23.07 3.51 -16.83
N ASP A 343 22.46 2.32 -16.92
CA ASP A 343 21.28 2.07 -17.73
C ASP A 343 19.97 2.31 -16.96
N ASP A 344 20.04 2.55 -15.66
CA ASP A 344 18.86 2.78 -14.83
C ASP A 344 18.29 4.19 -15.03
N LYS A 345 17.12 4.24 -15.63
CA LYS A 345 16.43 5.51 -15.93
C LYS A 345 15.93 6.23 -14.67
N ASP A 346 15.68 5.50 -13.59
CA ASP A 346 15.08 6.04 -12.39
C ASP A 346 16.10 6.81 -11.55
N THR A 347 17.34 6.35 -11.51
CA THR A 347 18.43 6.95 -10.73
C THR A 347 19.42 7.74 -11.55
N LYS A 348 19.57 7.45 -12.84
CA LYS A 348 20.54 8.10 -13.75
C LYS A 348 20.44 9.64 -13.71
N ASN A 349 19.22 10.18 -13.81
CA ASN A 349 18.98 11.63 -13.79
C ASN A 349 19.15 12.24 -12.39
N ASN A 350 19.22 11.42 -11.35
CA ASN A 350 19.48 11.80 -9.96
C ASN A 350 20.90 11.42 -9.54
N ARG A 351 21.84 11.36 -10.50
CA ARG A 351 23.24 11.05 -10.25
C ARG A 351 23.47 9.73 -9.50
N GLY A 352 22.62 8.75 -9.76
CA GLY A 352 22.65 7.44 -9.11
C GLY A 352 21.92 7.36 -7.77
N LEU A 353 21.50 8.47 -7.17
CA LEU A 353 20.85 8.47 -5.87
C LEU A 353 19.48 7.78 -5.96
N MET A 354 19.30 6.73 -5.16
CA MET A 354 18.05 6.02 -5.03
C MET A 354 17.00 6.89 -4.32
N ALA A 355 15.74 6.70 -4.66
CA ALA A 355 14.63 7.42 -4.06
C ALA A 355 13.61 6.44 -3.47
N ASN A 356 13.24 6.70 -2.24
CA ASN A 356 12.16 6.04 -1.51
C ASN A 356 10.89 6.88 -1.62
N VAL A 357 9.75 6.21 -1.72
CA VAL A 357 8.43 6.85 -1.71
C VAL A 357 7.73 6.42 -0.43
N THR A 358 7.59 7.35 0.49
CA THR A 358 6.89 7.16 1.76
C THR A 358 5.55 7.90 1.76
N GLU A 359 4.74 7.71 2.76
CA GLU A 359 3.48 8.46 2.94
C GLU A 359 3.73 9.99 3.08
N GLU A 360 4.89 10.36 3.61
CA GLU A 360 5.30 11.76 3.77
C GLU A 360 5.85 12.38 2.47
N GLY A 361 6.07 11.55 1.43
CA GLY A 361 6.57 11.99 0.14
C GLY A 361 7.83 11.25 -0.32
N ARG A 362 8.56 11.86 -1.25
CA ARG A 362 9.77 11.29 -1.84
C ARG A 362 11.01 11.69 -1.04
N THR A 363 11.78 10.70 -0.59
CA THR A 363 13.01 10.87 0.18
C THR A 363 14.15 10.04 -0.43
N SER A 364 15.41 10.36 -0.08
CA SER A 364 16.59 9.54 -0.40
C SER A 364 16.95 8.54 0.72
N ARG A 365 16.26 8.62 1.85
CA ARG A 365 16.53 7.80 3.03
C ARG A 365 15.74 6.51 3.01
N PHE A 366 16.41 5.41 3.31
CA PHE A 366 15.83 4.07 3.40
C PHE A 366 16.17 3.45 4.74
N GLN A 367 15.21 2.79 5.34
CA GLN A 367 15.52 1.75 6.31
C GLN A 367 16.02 0.52 5.54
N MET A 368 16.87 -0.32 6.16
CA MET A 368 17.43 -1.50 5.48
C MET A 368 16.38 -2.44 4.89
N LYS A 369 15.22 -2.57 5.55
CA LYS A 369 14.09 -3.40 5.09
C LYS A 369 13.35 -2.85 3.84
N GLU A 370 13.53 -1.58 3.53
CA GLU A 370 12.89 -0.88 2.41
C GLU A 370 13.71 -0.96 1.12
N LEU A 371 14.98 -1.33 1.24
CA LEU A 371 15.86 -1.54 0.10
C LEU A 371 15.60 -2.89 -0.57
N PRO A 372 15.84 -3.01 -1.90
CA PRO A 372 15.95 -4.30 -2.54
C PRO A 372 16.95 -5.20 -1.79
N THR A 373 16.60 -6.49 -1.62
CA THR A 373 17.38 -7.41 -0.79
C THR A 373 18.86 -7.48 -1.18
N GLU A 374 19.15 -7.46 -2.48
CA GLU A 374 20.52 -7.51 -3.00
C GLU A 374 21.29 -6.23 -2.69
N VAL A 375 20.63 -5.08 -2.77
CA VAL A 375 21.23 -3.78 -2.41
C VAL A 375 21.50 -3.73 -0.91
N ALA A 376 20.52 -4.11 -0.08
CA ALA A 376 20.68 -4.15 1.37
C ALA A 376 21.87 -5.02 1.79
N ARG A 377 21.99 -6.21 1.19
CA ARG A 377 23.13 -7.13 1.43
C ARG A 377 24.46 -6.52 0.99
N ALA A 378 24.47 -5.84 -0.17
CA ALA A 378 25.70 -5.25 -0.71
C ALA A 378 26.26 -4.11 0.16
N ILE A 379 25.39 -3.35 0.85
CA ILE A 379 25.80 -2.21 1.68
C ILE A 379 25.97 -2.57 3.16
N GLU A 380 25.59 -3.76 3.59
CA GLU A 380 25.54 -4.16 5.00
C GLU A 380 26.86 -3.83 5.74
N ASN A 381 27.99 -4.19 5.12
CA ASN A 381 29.33 -4.04 5.70
C ASN A 381 30.12 -2.86 5.15
N LEU A 382 29.53 -2.02 4.29
CA LEU A 382 30.21 -0.87 3.72
C LEU A 382 30.27 0.29 4.72
N LYS A 383 31.39 0.99 4.73
CA LYS A 383 31.51 2.30 5.36
C LYS A 383 30.97 3.39 4.42
N VAL A 384 30.61 4.53 4.99
CA VAL A 384 30.18 5.69 4.21
C VAL A 384 31.26 6.08 3.21
N GLY A 385 30.87 6.22 1.94
CA GLY A 385 31.76 6.49 0.82
C GLY A 385 32.32 5.24 0.12
N GLU A 386 32.23 4.07 0.71
CA GLU A 386 32.72 2.82 0.10
C GLU A 386 31.78 2.30 -1.01
N ILE A 387 32.37 1.65 -2.00
CA ILE A 387 31.71 1.09 -3.17
C ILE A 387 31.73 -0.43 -3.07
N SER A 388 30.60 -1.06 -3.31
CA SER A 388 30.45 -2.53 -3.31
C SER A 388 31.27 -3.17 -4.44
N ASP A 389 31.49 -4.47 -4.35
CA ASP A 389 31.78 -5.28 -5.51
C ASP A 389 30.52 -5.41 -6.39
N PRO A 390 30.66 -5.73 -7.70
CA PRO A 390 29.52 -5.93 -8.56
C PRO A 390 28.66 -7.12 -8.12
N PHE A 391 27.35 -6.97 -8.25
CA PHE A 391 26.38 -8.02 -7.97
C PHE A 391 25.24 -8.01 -8.98
N THR A 392 24.50 -9.09 -9.05
CA THR A 392 23.31 -9.19 -9.90
C THR A 392 22.06 -8.94 -9.08
N MET A 393 21.08 -8.24 -9.66
CA MET A 393 19.76 -8.02 -9.07
C MET A 393 18.68 -7.97 -10.13
N THR A 394 17.42 -8.04 -9.68
CA THR A 394 16.26 -7.78 -10.53
C THR A 394 15.79 -6.34 -10.27
N ASN A 395 15.71 -5.53 -11.32
CA ASN A 395 15.24 -4.16 -11.19
C ASN A 395 13.71 -4.06 -11.07
N SER A 396 13.17 -2.86 -10.85
CA SER A 396 11.72 -2.57 -10.74
C SER A 396 10.90 -3.02 -11.96
N ARG A 397 11.55 -3.23 -13.12
CA ARG A 397 10.92 -3.70 -14.37
C ARG A 397 11.05 -5.22 -14.57
N GLY A 398 11.52 -5.94 -13.56
CA GLY A 398 11.70 -7.39 -13.61
C GLY A 398 12.81 -7.84 -14.55
N LYS A 399 13.82 -6.98 -14.82
CA LYS A 399 14.99 -7.33 -15.65
C LYS A 399 16.19 -7.63 -14.77
N THR A 400 16.97 -8.66 -15.14
CA THR A 400 18.27 -8.94 -14.54
C THR A 400 19.26 -7.86 -14.95
N VAL A 401 19.89 -7.22 -13.98
CA VAL A 401 20.94 -6.20 -14.17
C VAL A 401 22.14 -6.52 -13.28
N CYS A 402 23.32 -6.09 -13.71
CA CYS A 402 24.51 -6.05 -12.88
C CYS A 402 24.59 -4.67 -12.25
N ALA A 403 24.82 -4.60 -10.95
CA ALA A 403 24.81 -3.36 -10.19
C ALA A 403 26.05 -3.22 -9.32
N ILE A 404 26.43 -1.98 -9.07
CA ILE A 404 27.34 -1.57 -8.00
C ILE A 404 26.65 -0.47 -7.21
N VAL A 405 26.90 -0.40 -5.92
CA VAL A 405 26.33 0.61 -5.03
C VAL A 405 27.42 1.30 -4.24
N ARG A 406 27.18 2.56 -3.92
CA ARG A 406 27.99 3.33 -2.95
C ARG A 406 27.09 3.68 -1.77
N LEU A 407 27.56 3.43 -0.57
CA LEU A 407 26.92 3.92 0.64
C LEU A 407 27.23 5.40 0.79
N LYS A 408 26.25 6.28 0.50
CA LYS A 408 26.43 7.72 0.54
C LYS A 408 26.38 8.28 1.96
N ALA A 409 25.41 7.82 2.74
CA ALA A 409 25.25 8.21 4.14
C ALA A 409 24.65 7.05 4.95
N ARG A 410 24.98 7.03 6.23
CA ARG A 410 24.37 6.13 7.22
C ARG A 410 24.10 6.96 8.47
N ASN A 411 22.84 7.06 8.83
CA ASN A 411 22.41 7.66 10.09
C ASN A 411 22.06 6.51 11.03
N GLU A 412 22.87 6.33 12.05
CA GLU A 412 22.67 5.25 13.02
C GLU A 412 21.39 5.45 13.80
N GLY A 413 20.75 4.33 14.16
CA GLY A 413 19.54 4.37 14.96
C GLY A 413 19.80 4.98 16.33
N HIS A 414 18.95 5.91 16.73
CA HIS A 414 19.09 6.65 17.98
C HIS A 414 17.75 7.00 18.60
N ARG A 415 17.74 7.39 19.87
CA ARG A 415 16.59 8.05 20.47
C ARG A 415 16.46 9.44 19.87
N ALA A 416 15.23 9.85 19.54
CA ALA A 416 15.00 11.13 18.90
C ALA A 416 15.69 12.26 19.64
N THR A 417 16.34 13.15 18.88
CA THR A 417 17.02 14.35 19.39
C THR A 417 16.31 15.58 18.85
N ILE A 418 16.39 16.66 19.63
CA ILE A 418 15.74 17.91 19.22
C ILE A 418 16.43 18.57 18.03
N THR A 419 17.70 18.26 17.80
CA THR A 419 18.51 18.85 16.74
C THR A 419 18.33 18.14 15.39
N GLU A 420 18.17 16.84 15.42
CA GLU A 420 18.11 16.01 14.19
C GLU A 420 16.67 15.63 13.83
N ASP A 421 15.79 15.45 14.85
CA ASP A 421 14.46 14.90 14.67
C ASP A 421 13.36 15.90 15.04
N PHE A 422 13.65 17.19 14.89
CA PHE A 422 12.70 18.24 15.26
C PHE A 422 11.34 18.10 14.56
N GLN A 423 11.33 17.69 13.29
CA GLN A 423 10.09 17.50 12.51
C GLN A 423 9.26 16.35 13.08
N LEU A 424 9.89 15.20 13.37
CA LEU A 424 9.24 14.07 14.01
C LEU A 424 8.64 14.47 15.36
N MET A 425 9.42 15.18 16.18
CA MET A 425 8.95 15.63 17.49
C MET A 425 7.83 16.67 17.37
N SER A 426 7.91 17.55 16.37
CA SER A 426 6.84 18.50 16.08
C SER A 426 5.55 17.81 15.71
N HIS A 427 5.61 16.76 14.87
CA HIS A 427 4.44 15.97 14.50
C HIS A 427 3.78 15.32 15.73
N ILE A 428 4.59 14.68 16.58
CA ILE A 428 4.12 14.04 17.82
C ILE A 428 3.45 15.06 18.76
N VAL A 429 4.05 16.25 18.90
CA VAL A 429 3.47 17.31 19.76
C VAL A 429 2.17 17.83 19.17
N LEU A 430 2.11 18.04 17.85
CA LEU A 430 0.90 18.46 17.15
C LEU A 430 -0.24 17.45 17.34
N GLU A 431 0.01 16.17 17.08
CA GLU A 431 -0.97 15.11 17.28
C GLU A 431 -1.48 15.08 18.73
N LYS A 432 -0.57 15.25 19.69
CA LYS A 432 -0.95 15.28 21.11
C LYS A 432 -1.84 16.47 21.47
N GLU A 433 -1.55 17.66 20.93
CA GLU A 433 -2.40 18.83 21.14
C GLU A 433 -3.76 18.69 20.43
N GLN A 434 -3.77 18.16 19.21
CA GLN A 434 -4.99 17.82 18.49
C GLN A 434 -5.85 16.81 19.27
N ALA A 435 -5.23 15.75 19.80
CA ALA A 435 -5.92 14.76 20.64
C ALA A 435 -6.56 15.38 21.88
N LYS A 436 -5.88 16.35 22.54
CA LYS A 436 -6.45 17.10 23.69
C LYS A 436 -7.69 17.90 23.29
N VAL A 437 -7.63 18.58 22.13
CA VAL A 437 -8.77 19.35 21.62
C VAL A 437 -9.95 18.43 21.34
N LEU A 438 -9.72 17.30 20.63
CA LEU A 438 -10.76 16.31 20.35
C LEU A 438 -11.35 15.71 21.64
N LYS A 439 -10.50 15.34 22.59
CA LYS A 439 -10.93 14.78 23.87
C LYS A 439 -11.82 15.76 24.64
N LYS A 440 -11.43 17.02 24.74
CA LYS A 440 -12.22 18.07 25.39
C LYS A 440 -13.55 18.26 24.67
N TRP A 441 -13.53 18.31 23.33
CA TRP A 441 -14.73 18.47 22.54
C TRP A 441 -15.73 17.31 22.77
N VAL A 442 -15.26 16.06 22.79
CA VAL A 442 -16.10 14.88 23.06
C VAL A 442 -16.73 14.99 24.45
N GLN A 443 -15.95 15.31 25.48
CA GLN A 443 -16.45 15.48 26.84
C GLN A 443 -17.54 16.57 26.94
N ASP A 444 -17.34 17.71 26.27
CA ASP A 444 -18.30 18.79 26.25
C ASP A 444 -19.57 18.42 25.45
N LYS A 445 -19.42 17.64 24.37
CA LYS A 445 -20.57 17.14 23.60
C LYS A 445 -21.39 16.11 24.38
N ILE A 446 -20.77 15.18 25.09
CA ILE A 446 -21.48 14.21 25.96
C ILE A 446 -22.37 14.93 26.98
N LYS A 447 -21.87 16.00 27.61
CA LYS A 447 -22.66 16.77 28.59
C LYS A 447 -23.91 17.40 27.98
N ASN A 448 -23.83 17.85 26.73
CA ASN A 448 -24.86 18.63 26.05
C ASN A 448 -25.72 17.79 25.09
N THR A 449 -25.48 16.51 24.96
CA THR A 449 -26.23 15.60 24.08
C THR A 449 -27.12 14.69 24.90
N TYR A 450 -28.31 14.38 24.41
CA TYR A 450 -29.15 13.36 25.03
C TYR A 450 -28.46 12.02 24.90
N VAL A 451 -28.28 11.32 26.02
CA VAL A 451 -27.66 9.98 26.05
C VAL A 451 -28.53 9.07 26.89
N ARG A 452 -28.89 7.91 26.34
CA ARG A 452 -29.52 6.80 27.05
C ARG A 452 -28.69 5.54 26.82
N ILE A 453 -28.30 4.89 27.92
CA ILE A 453 -27.49 3.70 27.95
C ILE A 453 -28.24 2.57 28.62
N ASP A 454 -28.20 1.36 28.07
CA ASP A 454 -28.73 0.17 28.69
C ASP A 454 -28.03 -0.11 30.03
N ASP A 455 -28.77 -0.64 31.00
CA ASP A 455 -28.26 -0.89 32.36
C ASP A 455 -27.02 -1.81 32.41
N ARG A 456 -26.85 -2.65 31.45
CA ARG A 456 -25.67 -3.54 31.31
C ARG A 456 -24.37 -2.77 31.23
N TYR A 457 -24.37 -1.57 30.66
CA TYR A 457 -23.18 -0.75 30.46
C TYR A 457 -22.96 0.29 31.58
N LYS A 458 -23.85 0.40 32.54
CA LYS A 458 -23.73 1.38 33.66
C LYS A 458 -22.53 1.14 34.58
N GLY A 459 -22.01 -0.08 34.60
CA GLY A 459 -20.80 -0.45 35.35
C GLY A 459 -19.48 -0.30 34.59
N CYS A 460 -19.54 0.19 33.35
CA CYS A 460 -18.37 0.32 32.51
C CYS A 460 -17.42 1.44 32.94
N ASP A 461 -16.10 1.17 32.85
CA ASP A 461 -15.06 2.16 32.95
C ASP A 461 -14.82 2.77 31.58
N PHE A 462 -15.51 3.85 31.26
CA PHE A 462 -15.45 4.55 29.98
C PHE A 462 -14.19 5.43 29.87
N GLU A 463 -13.75 5.69 28.67
CA GLU A 463 -12.66 6.63 28.39
C GLU A 463 -13.07 8.08 28.67
N TYR A 464 -14.35 8.39 28.41
CA TYR A 464 -14.91 9.72 28.61
C TYR A 464 -15.93 9.70 29.73
N GLU A 465 -15.80 10.66 30.62
CA GLU A 465 -16.78 10.84 31.68
C GLU A 465 -18.09 11.48 31.17
N GLY A 466 -19.20 11.19 31.84
CA GLY A 466 -20.46 11.84 31.60
C GLY A 466 -21.48 11.09 30.75
N TRP A 467 -21.16 9.85 30.32
CA TRP A 467 -22.11 8.99 29.64
C TRP A 467 -23.28 8.56 30.55
N ILE A 468 -23.01 8.33 31.80
CA ILE A 468 -24.01 7.95 32.79
C ILE A 468 -24.49 9.25 33.47
N LYS A 469 -25.76 9.60 33.24
CA LYS A 469 -26.43 10.79 33.80
C LYS A 469 -27.36 10.41 34.94
#